data_fd2bd1e7e8eabc88342e06aeead4ce21
#
_entry.id   fd2bd1e7e8eabc88342e06aeead4ce21
#
_cell.length_a   1.000
_cell.length_b   1.000
_cell.length_c   1.000
_cell.angle_alpha   90.00
_cell.angle_beta   90.00
_cell.angle_gamma   90.00
#
_symmetry.space_group_name_H-M   'P 1'
#
loop_
_entity.id
_entity.type
_entity.pdbx_description
1 polymer ?
#
loop_
_entity_poly.entity_id
_entity_poly.type
_entity_poly.pdbx_seq_one_letter_code
_entity_poly.pdbx_strand_id
1 'polypeptide(L)'
;MINYIRHDEQFHGTVKLITGEEILGEVLLTKDPDSKEDLLFIQHPAKTKIVEMEGTQASDQKIAVGFIKWVNFSDEEFFVIEERSVISIAPMSKDAIRMYKRWVKKEILHEQEPERGEVPMSPNMGLIAKVEDARSYLEHMYKNCLLY
;
A
#
# COMPACT_ATOMS: atom_id res chain seq x y z
N MET A 1 4.28 6.81 -23.92
CA MET A 1 3.18 5.89 -24.22
C MET A 1 3.40 4.58 -23.48
N ILE A 2 2.54 4.29 -22.52
CA ILE A 2 2.66 3.08 -21.70
C ILE A 2 1.87 1.97 -22.40
N ASN A 3 2.59 1.07 -23.09
CA ASN A 3 1.95 0.06 -23.94
C ASN A 3 1.82 -1.32 -23.31
N TYR A 4 2.37 -1.52 -22.11
CA TYR A 4 2.42 -2.85 -21.47
C TYR A 4 1.22 -3.14 -20.60
N ILE A 5 0.48 -2.10 -20.22
CA ILE A 5 -0.63 -2.21 -19.28
C ILE A 5 -1.91 -2.00 -20.07
N ARG A 6 -2.89 -2.84 -19.78
CA ARG A 6 -4.19 -2.71 -20.41
C ARG A 6 -4.86 -1.42 -19.98
N HIS A 7 -5.25 -0.63 -20.98
CA HIS A 7 -6.06 0.54 -20.74
C HIS A 7 -7.48 0.15 -20.36
N ASP A 8 -8.12 0.98 -19.56
CA ASP A 8 -9.51 0.86 -19.14
C ASP A 8 -9.85 -0.38 -18.29
N GLU A 9 -8.83 -1.06 -17.77
CA GLU A 9 -9.00 -2.14 -16.79
C GLU A 9 -8.36 -1.75 -15.46
N GLN A 10 -9.11 -1.84 -14.38
CA GLN A 10 -8.58 -1.66 -13.03
C GLN A 10 -7.77 -2.87 -12.60
N PHE A 11 -6.66 -2.61 -11.96
CA PHE A 11 -5.84 -3.66 -11.38
C PHE A 11 -5.11 -3.13 -10.15
N HIS A 12 -4.74 -4.04 -9.27
CA HIS A 12 -3.87 -3.70 -8.15
C HIS A 12 -2.44 -3.55 -8.65
N GLY A 13 -1.93 -2.33 -8.58
CA GLY A 13 -0.65 -1.99 -9.14
C GLY A 13 0.26 -1.24 -8.18
N THR A 14 1.53 -1.31 -8.49
CA THR A 14 2.58 -0.51 -7.87
C THR A 14 3.12 0.47 -8.89
N VAL A 15 3.28 1.71 -8.49
CA VAL A 15 3.71 2.82 -9.36
C VAL A 15 4.95 3.45 -8.76
N LYS A 16 6.02 3.48 -9.55
CA LYS A 16 7.24 4.18 -9.17
C LYS A 16 7.21 5.58 -9.76
N LEU A 17 7.34 6.58 -8.92
CA LEU A 17 7.36 7.98 -9.33
C LEU A 17 8.78 8.49 -9.53
N ILE A 18 8.92 9.56 -10.31
CA ILE A 18 10.23 10.20 -10.54
C ILE A 18 10.88 10.73 -9.26
N THR A 19 10.09 10.96 -8.22
CA THR A 19 10.58 11.34 -6.89
C THR A 19 11.30 10.20 -6.16
N GLY A 20 11.19 8.99 -6.68
CA GLY A 20 11.69 7.78 -6.02
C GLY A 20 10.65 7.08 -5.15
N GLU A 21 9.49 7.69 -4.94
CA GLU A 21 8.42 7.08 -4.17
C GLU A 21 7.80 5.91 -4.93
N GLU A 22 7.48 4.86 -4.20
CA GLU A 22 6.68 3.74 -4.69
C GLU A 22 5.32 3.78 -4.01
N ILE A 23 4.28 3.88 -4.81
CA ILE A 23 2.90 3.91 -4.32
C ILE A 23 2.13 2.70 -4.83
N LEU A 24 1.20 2.23 -4.01
CA LEU A 24 0.36 1.07 -4.30
C LEU A 24 -1.10 1.48 -4.27
N GLY A 25 -1.89 0.85 -5.08
CA GLY A 25 -3.33 1.10 -5.10
C GLY A 25 -4.04 0.36 -6.22
N GLU A 26 -5.34 0.58 -6.33
CA GLU A 26 -6.06 0.18 -7.52
C GLU A 26 -5.81 1.22 -8.62
N VAL A 27 -5.25 0.77 -9.71
CA VAL A 27 -4.76 1.62 -10.79
C VAL A 27 -5.65 1.45 -12.00
N LEU A 28 -5.98 2.57 -12.62
CA LEU A 28 -6.66 2.62 -13.90
C LEU A 28 -5.90 3.54 -14.83
N LEU A 29 -5.44 2.99 -15.94
CA LEU A 29 -4.82 3.78 -17.00
C LEU A 29 -5.83 3.99 -18.13
N THR A 30 -6.13 5.22 -18.43
CA THR A 30 -7.08 5.58 -19.48
C THR A 30 -6.55 6.77 -20.29
N LYS A 31 -7.08 6.97 -21.48
CA LYS A 31 -6.75 8.14 -22.30
C LYS A 31 -7.74 9.26 -22.07
N ASP A 32 -7.22 10.47 -21.92
CA ASP A 32 -8.04 11.65 -21.96
C ASP A 32 -8.65 11.81 -23.38
N PRO A 33 -9.97 11.87 -23.50
CA PRO A 33 -10.63 12.01 -24.80
C PRO A 33 -10.25 13.30 -25.54
N ASP A 34 -9.90 14.36 -24.84
CA ASP A 34 -9.58 15.66 -25.44
C ASP A 34 -8.11 15.77 -25.86
N SER A 35 -7.18 15.46 -24.95
CA SER A 35 -5.74 15.59 -25.20
C SER A 35 -5.09 14.34 -25.77
N LYS A 36 -5.76 13.20 -25.70
CA LYS A 36 -5.24 11.85 -26.03
C LYS A 36 -4.00 11.43 -25.23
N GLU A 37 -3.71 12.15 -24.16
CA GLU A 37 -2.67 11.78 -23.21
C GLU A 37 -3.16 10.70 -22.26
N ASP A 38 -2.24 9.86 -21.79
CA ASP A 38 -2.56 8.86 -20.81
C ASP A 38 -2.77 9.51 -19.45
N LEU A 39 -3.89 9.16 -18.81
CA LEU A 39 -4.21 9.54 -17.45
C LEU A 39 -4.13 8.34 -16.53
N LEU A 40 -3.41 8.48 -15.46
CA LEU A 40 -3.30 7.45 -14.44
C LEU A 40 -4.16 7.82 -13.23
N PHE A 41 -5.17 7.02 -12.99
CA PHE A 41 -5.97 7.12 -11.78
C PHE A 41 -5.52 6.06 -10.79
N ILE A 42 -5.44 6.45 -9.54
CA ILE A 42 -5.13 5.52 -8.47
C ILE A 42 -6.14 5.70 -7.33
N GLN A 43 -6.72 4.61 -6.88
CA GLN A 43 -7.66 4.59 -5.78
C GLN A 43 -6.96 4.13 -4.51
N HIS A 44 -7.23 4.83 -3.43
CA HIS A 44 -6.65 4.57 -2.10
C HIS A 44 -5.13 4.38 -2.14
N PRO A 45 -4.39 5.36 -2.67
CA PRO A 45 -2.95 5.21 -2.81
C PRO A 45 -2.28 5.11 -1.45
N ALA A 46 -1.43 4.12 -1.31
CA ALA A 46 -0.63 3.86 -0.15
C ALA A 46 0.85 3.89 -0.49
N LYS A 47 1.66 4.25 0.46
CA LYS A 47 3.10 4.02 0.37
C LYS A 47 3.55 3.06 1.46
N THR A 48 4.64 2.38 1.22
CA THR A 48 5.22 1.45 2.17
C THR A 48 6.00 2.19 3.24
N LYS A 49 5.89 1.70 4.45
CA LYS A 49 6.75 2.09 5.55
C LYS A 49 7.51 0.88 6.04
N ILE A 50 8.82 0.97 6.00
CA ILE A 50 9.69 -0.08 6.51
C ILE A 50 10.09 0.30 7.93
N VAL A 51 9.87 -0.62 8.85
CA VAL A 51 10.23 -0.44 10.24
C VAL A 51 11.22 -1.52 10.63
N GLU A 52 12.39 -1.11 11.04
CA GLU A 52 13.38 -2.02 11.63
C GLU A 52 13.03 -2.23 13.09
N MET A 53 12.79 -3.48 13.45
CA MET A 53 12.56 -3.89 14.83
C MET A 53 13.89 -4.35 15.41
N GLU A 54 14.42 -3.61 16.37
CA GLU A 54 15.58 -4.05 17.12
C GLU A 54 15.20 -5.19 18.05
N GLY A 55 15.66 -6.41 17.70
CA GLY A 55 15.63 -7.51 18.62
C GLY A 55 16.73 -7.36 19.67
N THR A 56 16.56 -8.03 20.82
CA THR A 56 17.55 -8.05 21.91
C THR A 56 18.85 -8.74 21.53
N GLN A 57 18.92 -9.40 20.40
CA GLN A 57 20.11 -10.02 19.82
C GLN A 57 20.30 -9.58 18.38
N ALA A 58 21.53 -9.39 17.94
CA ALA A 58 21.87 -8.95 16.60
C ALA A 58 21.37 -9.86 15.47
N SER A 59 21.04 -11.12 15.78
CA SER A 59 20.42 -12.07 14.86
C SER A 59 18.90 -11.91 14.72
N ASP A 60 18.28 -11.09 15.56
CA ASP A 60 16.82 -10.91 15.63
C ASP A 60 16.35 -9.62 14.95
N GLN A 61 17.15 -9.03 14.07
CA GLN A 61 16.73 -7.88 13.28
C GLN A 61 15.56 -8.30 12.38
N LYS A 62 14.39 -7.78 12.70
CA LYS A 62 13.17 -8.02 11.94
C LYS A 62 12.77 -6.74 11.23
N ILE A 63 12.48 -6.87 9.95
CA ILE A 63 11.96 -5.78 9.14
C ILE A 63 10.47 -5.99 8.99
N ALA A 64 9.69 -5.04 9.46
CA ALA A 64 8.27 -5.01 9.26
C ALA A 64 7.95 -4.02 8.14
N VAL A 65 7.05 -4.42 7.24
CA VAL A 65 6.54 -3.56 6.18
C VAL A 65 5.08 -3.26 6.45
N GLY A 66 4.76 -1.99 6.49
CA GLY A 66 3.39 -1.52 6.65
C GLY A 66 2.99 -0.56 5.53
N PHE A 67 1.72 -0.17 5.52
CA PHE A 67 1.19 0.80 4.58
C PHE A 67 0.71 2.05 5.32
N ILE A 68 0.94 3.19 4.70
CA ILE A 68 0.39 4.47 5.14
C ILE A 68 -0.24 5.16 3.94
N LYS A 69 -1.22 6.04 4.20
CA LYS A 69 -1.83 6.85 3.13
C LYS A 69 -0.76 7.69 2.45
N TRP A 70 -0.80 7.75 1.14
CA TRP A 70 0.10 8.60 0.38
C TRP A 70 -0.25 10.09 0.54
N VAL A 71 -1.54 10.42 0.53
CA VAL A 71 -2.03 11.78 0.75
C VAL A 71 -2.80 11.83 2.07
N ASN A 72 -2.29 12.58 3.04
CA ASN A 72 -2.81 12.56 4.42
C ASN A 72 -3.96 13.55 4.66
N PHE A 73 -4.04 14.61 3.87
CA PHE A 73 -4.96 15.72 4.13
C PHE A 73 -6.09 15.81 3.11
N SER A 74 -6.48 14.68 2.54
CA SER A 74 -7.60 14.59 1.62
C SER A 74 -8.49 13.41 1.98
N ASP A 75 -9.78 13.61 1.86
CA ASP A 75 -10.79 12.55 1.99
C ASP A 75 -11.14 11.90 0.65
N GLU A 76 -10.51 12.36 -0.42
CA GLU A 76 -10.74 11.80 -1.75
C GLU A 76 -10.22 10.36 -1.86
N GLU A 77 -10.95 9.56 -2.59
CA GLU A 77 -10.59 8.17 -2.84
C GLU A 77 -9.69 8.00 -4.06
N PHE A 78 -9.89 8.84 -5.06
CA PHE A 78 -9.19 8.78 -6.32
C PHE A 78 -8.25 9.96 -6.49
N PHE A 79 -7.08 9.67 -7.03
CA PHE A 79 -6.09 10.68 -7.36
C PHE A 79 -5.65 10.49 -8.80
N VAL A 80 -5.37 11.60 -9.47
CA VAL A 80 -4.85 11.61 -10.82
C VAL A 80 -3.35 11.87 -10.77
N ILE A 81 -2.59 11.02 -11.44
CA ILE A 81 -1.13 11.15 -11.53
C ILE A 81 -0.79 11.45 -13.00
N GLU A 82 0.02 12.47 -13.23
CA GLU A 82 0.52 12.76 -14.55
C GLU A 82 1.47 11.69 -15.05
N GLU A 83 1.31 11.27 -16.29
CA GLU A 83 2.16 10.25 -16.92
C GLU A 83 3.64 10.56 -16.80
N ARG A 84 4.04 11.81 -16.98
CA ARG A 84 5.44 12.24 -16.90
C ARG A 84 6.07 12.09 -15.50
N SER A 85 5.25 11.94 -14.48
CA SER A 85 5.72 11.70 -13.11
C SER A 85 5.96 10.22 -12.81
N VAL A 86 5.64 9.34 -13.74
CA VAL A 86 5.71 7.90 -13.57
C VAL A 86 6.94 7.34 -14.28
N ILE A 87 7.76 6.61 -13.53
CA ILE A 87 8.88 5.86 -14.09
C ILE A 87 8.42 4.47 -14.54
N SER A 88 7.63 3.80 -13.72
CA SER A 88 7.23 2.41 -13.94
C SER A 88 5.91 2.11 -13.27
N ILE A 89 5.13 1.25 -13.92
CA ILE A 89 3.91 0.68 -13.37
C ILE A 89 3.99 -0.84 -13.53
N ALA A 90 3.65 -1.55 -12.45
CA ALA A 90 3.63 -3.00 -12.48
C ALA A 90 2.46 -3.54 -11.66
N PRO A 91 1.94 -4.72 -11.96
CA PRO A 91 0.99 -5.37 -11.08
C PRO A 91 1.61 -5.68 -9.72
N MET A 92 0.83 -5.55 -8.65
CA MET A 92 1.27 -5.98 -7.34
C MET A 92 1.46 -7.49 -7.29
N SER A 93 2.40 -7.94 -6.47
CA SER A 93 2.49 -9.35 -6.11
C SER A 93 1.23 -9.81 -5.38
N LYS A 94 0.96 -11.11 -5.39
CA LYS A 94 -0.21 -11.68 -4.70
C LYS A 94 -0.19 -11.38 -3.20
N ASP A 95 0.97 -11.41 -2.58
CA ASP A 95 1.12 -11.12 -1.16
C ASP A 95 0.88 -9.63 -0.87
N ALA A 96 1.38 -8.76 -1.73
CA ALA A 96 1.13 -7.32 -1.63
C ALA A 96 -0.36 -7.00 -1.78
N ILE A 97 -1.05 -7.65 -2.69
CA ILE A 97 -2.50 -7.48 -2.87
C ILE A 97 -3.26 -7.85 -1.58
N ARG A 98 -2.92 -8.97 -0.96
CA ARG A 98 -3.57 -9.39 0.29
C ARG A 98 -3.34 -8.41 1.43
N MET A 99 -2.11 -7.96 1.59
CA MET A 99 -1.75 -6.98 2.61
C MET A 99 -2.43 -5.64 2.36
N TYR A 100 -2.45 -5.19 1.13
CA TYR A 100 -3.08 -3.94 0.72
C TYR A 100 -4.60 -3.96 0.94
N LYS A 101 -5.28 -5.03 0.52
CA LYS A 101 -6.74 -5.18 0.74
C LYS A 101 -7.09 -5.17 2.22
N ARG A 102 -6.29 -5.82 3.06
CA ARG A 102 -6.49 -5.82 4.50
C ARG A 102 -6.32 -4.41 5.08
N TRP A 103 -5.31 -3.69 4.64
CA TRP A 103 -5.07 -2.32 5.07
C TRP A 103 -6.23 -1.39 4.66
N VAL A 104 -6.72 -1.50 3.43
CA VAL A 104 -7.86 -0.70 2.95
C VAL A 104 -9.10 -0.96 3.78
N LYS A 105 -9.41 -2.20 4.06
CA LYS A 105 -10.57 -2.55 4.89
C LYS A 105 -10.46 -1.96 6.29
N LYS A 106 -9.31 -2.07 6.88
CA LYS A 106 -9.08 -1.63 8.27
C LYS A 106 -8.96 -0.12 8.40
N GLU A 107 -8.12 0.51 7.59
CA GLU A 107 -7.72 1.90 7.78
C GLU A 107 -8.54 2.89 6.96
N ILE A 108 -9.04 2.49 5.81
CA ILE A 108 -9.79 3.36 4.91
C ILE A 108 -11.29 3.20 5.09
N LEU A 109 -11.77 1.96 5.03
CA LEU A 109 -13.20 1.66 5.12
C LEU A 109 -13.67 1.51 6.56
N HIS A 110 -12.76 1.49 7.53
CA HIS A 110 -13.04 1.28 8.95
C HIS A 110 -13.90 0.05 9.23
N GLU A 111 -13.80 -0.95 8.37
CA GLU A 111 -14.45 -2.23 8.61
C GLU A 111 -13.75 -2.91 9.78
N GLN A 112 -14.52 -3.13 10.84
CA GLN A 112 -14.02 -3.95 11.94
C GLN A 112 -13.89 -5.37 11.42
N GLU A 113 -12.70 -5.92 11.52
CA GLU A 113 -12.56 -7.37 11.40
C GLU A 113 -13.52 -7.97 12.45
N PRO A 114 -14.40 -8.91 12.04
CA PRO A 114 -15.21 -9.59 13.03
C PRO A 114 -14.26 -10.10 14.11
N GLU A 115 -14.61 -9.85 15.38
CA GLU A 115 -13.89 -10.43 16.51
C GLU A 115 -13.90 -11.95 16.35
N ARG A 116 -13.06 -12.42 15.52
CA ARG A 116 -12.66 -13.81 15.55
C ARG A 116 -11.77 -13.91 16.75
N GLY A 117 -12.32 -14.51 17.79
CA GLY A 117 -11.48 -14.93 18.89
C GLY A 117 -10.22 -15.52 18.29
N GLU A 118 -9.12 -14.86 18.53
CA GLU A 118 -7.77 -15.27 18.19
C GLU A 118 -7.70 -16.30 17.06
N VAL A 119 -7.77 -15.83 15.82
CA VAL A 119 -7.30 -16.67 14.73
C VAL A 119 -5.80 -16.79 14.94
N PRO A 120 -5.30 -17.98 15.30
CA PRO A 120 -3.86 -18.15 15.39
C PRO A 120 -3.31 -17.84 14.01
N MET A 121 -2.60 -16.72 13.91
CA MET A 121 -1.93 -16.40 12.69
C MET A 121 -0.91 -17.49 12.43
N SER A 122 -1.17 -18.29 11.40
CA SER A 122 -0.20 -19.28 10.98
C SER A 122 1.11 -18.55 10.69
N PRO A 123 2.26 -19.12 11.08
CA PRO A 123 3.56 -18.49 10.82
C PRO A 123 3.81 -18.22 9.34
N ASN A 124 2.98 -18.76 8.45
CA ASN A 124 3.05 -18.56 7.02
C ASN A 124 2.14 -17.43 6.50
N MET A 125 1.37 -16.79 7.35
CA MET A 125 0.46 -15.70 6.97
C MET A 125 1.12 -14.33 6.99
N GLY A 126 2.35 -14.23 6.77
CA GLY A 126 3.04 -12.97 6.65
C GLY A 126 4.47 -13.23 6.28
N LEU A 127 5.02 -12.31 5.53
CA LEU A 127 6.43 -12.30 5.17
C LEU A 127 7.34 -12.17 6.39
N ILE A 128 6.76 -12.07 7.59
CA ILE A 128 7.47 -11.74 8.81
C ILE A 128 7.09 -12.77 9.87
N ALA A 129 8.05 -13.53 10.34
CA ALA A 129 7.89 -14.32 11.53
C ALA A 129 7.55 -13.41 12.72
N LYS A 130 6.43 -13.62 13.38
CA LYS A 130 5.87 -12.78 14.45
C LYS A 130 5.20 -11.50 13.93
N VAL A 131 4.23 -11.70 13.05
CA VAL A 131 3.37 -10.63 12.52
C VAL A 131 2.65 -9.86 13.63
N GLU A 132 2.30 -10.48 14.74
CA GLU A 132 1.66 -9.82 15.87
C GLU A 132 2.55 -8.75 16.50
N ASP A 133 3.81 -9.04 16.69
CA ASP A 133 4.76 -8.07 17.25
C ASP A 133 5.00 -6.92 16.27
N ALA A 134 5.10 -7.23 15.00
CA ALA A 134 5.24 -6.23 13.95
C ALA A 134 3.99 -5.37 13.86
N ARG A 135 2.81 -5.98 13.94
CA ARG A 135 1.52 -5.27 13.91
C ARG A 135 1.37 -4.35 15.10
N SER A 136 1.62 -4.84 16.30
CA SER A 136 1.54 -4.04 17.53
C SER A 136 2.50 -2.87 17.50
N TYR A 137 3.69 -3.09 17.00
CA TYR A 137 4.70 -2.05 16.87
C TYR A 137 4.30 -0.99 15.83
N LEU A 138 3.80 -1.41 14.70
CA LEU A 138 3.31 -0.51 13.65
C LEU A 138 2.09 0.29 14.13
N GLU A 139 1.15 -0.34 14.84
CA GLU A 139 0.01 0.34 15.42
C GLU A 139 0.44 1.37 16.46
N HIS A 140 1.41 1.04 17.28
CA HIS A 140 1.95 1.96 18.27
C HIS A 140 2.63 3.15 17.61
N MET A 141 3.47 2.93 16.62
CA MET A 141 4.10 4.00 15.86
C MET A 141 3.09 4.86 15.11
N TYR A 142 2.09 4.23 14.53
CA TYR A 142 1.04 4.93 13.80
C TYR A 142 0.23 5.85 14.72
N LYS A 143 -0.13 5.38 15.91
CA LYS A 143 -0.78 6.20 16.92
C LYS A 143 0.09 7.37 17.36
N ASN A 144 1.36 7.15 17.54
CA ASN A 144 2.29 8.22 17.92
C ASN A 144 2.50 9.24 16.79
N CYS A 145 2.45 8.82 15.54
CA CYS A 145 2.52 9.72 14.39
C CYS A 145 1.24 10.54 14.20
N LEU A 146 0.08 10.02 14.59
CA LEU A 146 -1.21 10.71 14.50
C LEU A 146 -1.43 11.74 15.61
N LEU A 147 -0.60 11.74 16.64
CA LEU A 147 -0.69 12.67 17.76
C LEU A 147 0.10 13.98 17.55
N TYR A 148 0.72 14.14 16.40
CA TYR A 148 1.47 15.35 16.05
C TYR A 148 0.78 16.12 14.94
#